data_fa26e845ffbd892a6d605dfbd45ecaff
#
_entry.id   fa26e845ffbd892a6d605dfbd45ecaff
#
_cell.length_a   1.000
_cell.length_b   1.000
_cell.length_c   1.000
_cell.angle_alpha   90.00
_cell.angle_beta   90.00
_cell.angle_gamma   90.00
#
_symmetry.space_group_name_H-M   'P 1'
#
loop_
_entity.id
_entity.type
_entity.pdbx_description
1 polymer ?
#
loop_
_entity_poly.entity_id
_entity_poly.type
_entity_poly.pdbx_seq_one_letter_code
_entity_poly.pdbx_strand_id
1 'polypeptide(L)'
;MKLAVEIEVPEPRDVSLDPAKTAIVVIDMENEFCAPGGKKFIGSPAQEAVRAAAALIDRGRQRGVSVLWVRSVRERAALEFTAFKQDAHLIDGTWAVEYTSPLQVLAGDPVFKKYCHDCFTHTGLEQYLTNRHMTAPDWTMIVVGVALHVCVNHAVLGFSVRHYRTVLPLDCVAPRIGVGAAATLWRYGQPAYAYNITVSNSDRIRFEATAN
;
A
#
# COMPACT_ATOMS: atom_id res chain seq x y z
N MET A 1 -11.44 8.02 29.74
CA MET A 1 -11.03 9.40 29.40
C MET A 1 -11.46 9.67 27.97
N LYS A 2 -12.22 10.75 27.68
CA LYS A 2 -12.53 11.18 26.30
C LYS A 2 -11.64 12.38 25.98
N LEU A 3 -10.95 12.34 24.85
CA LEU A 3 -10.16 13.46 24.34
C LEU A 3 -10.85 13.97 23.07
N ALA A 4 -11.13 15.26 23.03
CA ALA A 4 -11.49 15.96 21.79
C ALA A 4 -10.19 16.55 21.22
N VAL A 5 -9.78 16.12 20.04
CA VAL A 5 -8.57 16.58 19.37
C VAL A 5 -8.96 17.01 17.96
N GLU A 6 -8.59 18.22 17.59
CA GLU A 6 -8.66 18.68 16.21
C GLU A 6 -7.43 18.15 15.47
N ILE A 7 -7.66 17.48 14.33
CA ILE A 7 -6.60 16.85 13.53
C ILE A 7 -6.58 17.52 12.17
N GLU A 8 -5.49 18.20 11.90
CA GLU A 8 -5.19 18.71 10.56
C GLU A 8 -4.40 17.66 9.78
N VAL A 9 -4.91 17.26 8.62
CA VAL A 9 -4.26 16.28 7.75
C VAL A 9 -3.56 16.99 6.59
N PRO A 10 -2.44 16.44 6.07
CA PRO A 10 -1.74 17.06 4.96
C PRO A 10 -2.58 17.09 3.70
N GLU A 11 -2.55 18.22 3.00
CA GLU A 11 -3.22 18.38 1.71
C GLU A 11 -2.48 17.62 0.60
N PRO A 12 -3.21 16.99 -0.34
CA PRO A 12 -2.62 16.32 -1.49
C PRO A 12 -1.82 17.28 -2.37
N ARG A 13 -0.59 16.89 -2.74
CA ARG A 13 0.34 17.67 -3.56
C ARG A 13 0.48 17.09 -4.96
N ASP A 14 0.81 17.94 -5.93
CA ASP A 14 1.25 17.50 -7.25
C ASP A 14 2.64 16.88 -7.16
N VAL A 15 2.84 15.76 -7.87
CA VAL A 15 4.10 15.00 -7.86
C VAL A 15 4.48 14.62 -9.29
N SER A 16 5.70 15.00 -9.71
CA SER A 16 6.32 14.51 -10.95
C SER A 16 7.43 13.52 -10.60
N LEU A 17 7.38 12.34 -11.19
CA LEU A 17 8.23 11.19 -10.83
C LEU A 17 8.90 10.61 -12.07
N ASP A 18 10.20 10.32 -11.94
CA ASP A 18 10.93 9.55 -12.93
C ASP A 18 10.41 8.09 -12.94
N PRO A 19 9.79 7.62 -14.03
CA PRO A 19 9.28 6.26 -14.11
C PRO A 19 10.37 5.20 -13.96
N ALA A 20 11.61 5.47 -14.35
CA ALA A 20 12.74 4.56 -14.23
C ALA A 20 13.20 4.37 -12.77
N LYS A 21 12.84 5.29 -11.88
CA LYS A 21 13.17 5.27 -10.45
C LYS A 21 11.92 5.27 -9.56
N THR A 22 10.82 4.74 -10.08
CA THR A 22 9.54 4.66 -9.36
C THR A 22 8.99 3.25 -9.37
N ALA A 23 8.42 2.82 -8.24
CA ALA A 23 7.65 1.60 -8.14
C ALA A 23 6.30 1.87 -7.47
N ILE A 24 5.24 1.20 -7.95
CA ILE A 24 3.94 1.14 -7.29
C ILE A 24 3.89 -0.12 -6.44
N VAL A 25 3.65 0.03 -5.14
CA VAL A 25 3.58 -1.08 -4.18
C VAL A 25 2.12 -1.27 -3.79
N VAL A 26 1.54 -2.40 -4.19
CA VAL A 26 0.14 -2.75 -3.96
C VAL A 26 0.03 -3.58 -2.69
N ILE A 27 -0.65 -3.06 -1.68
CA ILE A 27 -0.77 -3.67 -0.36
C ILE A 27 -2.18 -4.22 -0.15
N ASP A 28 -2.29 -5.54 -0.03
CA ASP A 28 -3.49 -6.27 0.43
C ASP A 28 -4.81 -5.91 -0.30
N MET A 29 -4.75 -5.58 -1.59
CA MET A 29 -5.95 -5.38 -2.40
C MET A 29 -6.57 -6.72 -2.82
N GLU A 30 -6.82 -7.57 -1.84
CA GLU A 30 -7.33 -8.93 -1.97
C GLU A 30 -8.86 -8.99 -1.81
N ASN A 31 -9.47 -10.05 -2.29
CA ASN A 31 -10.90 -10.27 -2.19
C ASN A 31 -11.41 -10.25 -0.74
N GLU A 32 -10.61 -10.74 0.21
CA GLU A 32 -10.94 -10.70 1.64
C GLU A 32 -11.33 -9.29 2.12
N PHE A 33 -10.64 -8.26 1.63
CA PHE A 33 -10.81 -6.87 2.05
C PHE A 33 -11.61 -6.02 1.07
N CYS A 34 -11.53 -6.33 -0.23
CA CYS A 34 -11.96 -5.43 -1.29
C CYS A 34 -13.15 -5.95 -2.10
N ALA A 35 -13.53 -7.23 -1.97
CA ALA A 35 -14.64 -7.80 -2.70
C ALA A 35 -15.83 -8.11 -1.77
N PRO A 36 -17.09 -7.94 -2.26
CA PRO A 36 -18.26 -8.46 -1.56
C PRO A 36 -18.12 -9.97 -1.34
N GLY A 37 -18.34 -10.41 -0.10
CA GLY A 37 -18.15 -11.82 0.30
C GLY A 37 -16.85 -12.08 1.04
N GLY A 38 -15.89 -11.17 1.04
CA GLY A 38 -14.72 -11.22 1.93
C GLY A 38 -15.13 -11.02 3.40
N LYS A 39 -14.58 -11.81 4.31
CA LYS A 39 -14.93 -11.74 5.75
C LYS A 39 -14.55 -10.41 6.39
N LYS A 40 -13.55 -9.74 5.85
CA LYS A 40 -13.04 -8.44 6.30
C LYS A 40 -13.35 -7.32 5.29
N PHE A 41 -14.37 -7.49 4.47
CA PHE A 41 -14.74 -6.52 3.44
C PHE A 41 -14.95 -5.11 4.02
N ILE A 42 -14.17 -4.15 3.51
CA ILE A 42 -14.15 -2.75 3.99
C ILE A 42 -15.33 -1.93 3.41
N GLY A 43 -16.03 -2.46 2.39
CA GLY A 43 -17.13 -1.78 1.73
C GLY A 43 -16.74 -1.02 0.46
N SER A 44 -17.64 -0.15 -0.01
CA SER A 44 -17.42 0.65 -1.23
C SER A 44 -16.13 1.47 -1.25
N PRO A 45 -15.63 2.02 -0.13
CA PRO A 45 -14.34 2.74 -0.16
C PRO A 45 -13.16 1.88 -0.64
N ALA A 46 -13.14 0.57 -0.30
CA ALA A 46 -12.09 -0.32 -0.81
C ALA A 46 -12.24 -0.57 -2.31
N GLN A 47 -13.47 -0.73 -2.81
CA GLN A 47 -13.72 -0.90 -4.24
C GLN A 47 -13.37 0.35 -5.06
N GLU A 48 -13.61 1.55 -4.52
CA GLU A 48 -13.18 2.81 -5.11
C GLU A 48 -11.65 2.89 -5.19
N ALA A 49 -10.97 2.56 -4.09
CA ALA A 49 -9.52 2.54 -4.04
C ALA A 49 -8.91 1.52 -5.03
N VAL A 50 -9.52 0.34 -5.18
CA VAL A 50 -9.11 -0.67 -6.18
C VAL A 50 -9.21 -0.12 -7.60
N ARG A 51 -10.31 0.57 -7.95
CA ARG A 51 -10.46 1.17 -9.30
C ARG A 51 -9.45 2.28 -9.55
N ALA A 52 -9.23 3.17 -8.58
CA ALA A 52 -8.25 4.24 -8.69
C ALA A 52 -6.82 3.69 -8.79
N ALA A 53 -6.48 2.69 -7.98
CA ALA A 53 -5.18 2.01 -8.03
C ALA A 53 -4.95 1.30 -9.38
N ALA A 54 -5.96 0.61 -9.92
CA ALA A 54 -5.85 -0.02 -11.24
C ALA A 54 -5.53 1.01 -12.33
N ALA A 55 -6.25 2.13 -12.35
CA ALA A 55 -6.01 3.21 -13.31
C ALA A 55 -4.60 3.82 -13.15
N LEU A 56 -4.12 4.00 -11.92
CA LEU A 56 -2.76 4.49 -11.66
C LEU A 56 -1.70 3.47 -12.12
N ILE A 57 -1.91 2.18 -11.84
CA ILE A 57 -1.03 1.09 -12.28
C ILE A 57 -0.93 1.06 -13.81
N ASP A 58 -2.06 1.15 -14.51
CA ASP A 58 -2.08 1.14 -15.98
C ASP A 58 -1.29 2.31 -16.56
N ARG A 59 -1.49 3.53 -16.03
CA ARG A 59 -0.70 4.70 -16.43
C ARG A 59 0.79 4.55 -16.13
N GLY A 60 1.12 3.99 -14.96
CA GLY A 60 2.50 3.73 -14.57
C GLY A 60 3.17 2.72 -15.50
N ARG A 61 2.50 1.60 -15.79
CA ARG A 61 3.01 0.55 -16.70
C ARG A 61 3.28 1.07 -18.10
N GLN A 62 2.41 1.93 -18.65
CA GLN A 62 2.61 2.56 -19.94
C GLN A 62 3.88 3.42 -20.01
N ARG A 63 4.42 3.80 -18.85
CA ARG A 63 5.66 4.59 -18.69
C ARG A 63 6.85 3.76 -18.17
N GLY A 64 6.67 2.46 -18.00
CA GLY A 64 7.73 1.55 -17.53
C GLY A 64 7.91 1.53 -15.99
N VAL A 65 6.95 2.05 -15.23
CA VAL A 65 6.96 1.99 -13.75
C VAL A 65 6.80 0.54 -13.30
N SER A 66 7.67 0.11 -12.39
CA SER A 66 7.60 -1.22 -11.78
C SER A 66 6.39 -1.36 -10.85
N VAL A 67 5.77 -2.54 -10.82
CA VAL A 67 4.66 -2.84 -9.90
C VAL A 67 5.08 -3.99 -8.98
N LEU A 68 5.02 -3.77 -7.68
CA LEU A 68 5.36 -4.73 -6.63
C LEU A 68 4.07 -5.11 -5.89
N TRP A 69 3.79 -6.39 -5.81
CA TRP A 69 2.57 -6.88 -5.21
C TRP A 69 2.85 -7.50 -3.85
N VAL A 70 2.13 -7.07 -2.83
CA VAL A 70 2.21 -7.60 -1.47
C VAL A 70 0.83 -8.06 -1.05
N ARG A 71 0.71 -9.30 -0.60
CA ARG A 71 -0.55 -9.84 -0.10
C ARG A 71 -0.40 -10.52 1.26
N SER A 72 -1.42 -10.39 2.07
CA SER A 72 -1.52 -11.09 3.34
C SER A 72 -1.96 -12.53 3.14
N VAL A 73 -1.25 -13.46 3.74
CA VAL A 73 -1.64 -14.87 3.75
C VAL A 73 -1.53 -15.43 5.16
N ARG A 74 -2.29 -16.49 5.43
CA ARG A 74 -2.22 -17.25 6.67
C ARG A 74 -2.25 -18.73 6.37
N GLU A 75 -1.54 -19.48 7.18
CA GLU A 75 -1.68 -20.92 7.24
C GLU A 75 -2.82 -21.30 8.19
N ARG A 76 -3.46 -22.47 7.98
CA ARG A 76 -4.55 -22.94 8.86
C ARG A 76 -4.10 -23.11 10.32
N ALA A 77 -2.81 -23.38 10.55
CA ALA A 77 -2.21 -23.56 11.87
C ALA A 77 -1.67 -22.24 12.48
N ALA A 78 -1.94 -21.09 11.86
CA ALA A 78 -1.46 -19.80 12.37
C ALA A 78 -1.88 -19.55 13.82
N LEU A 79 -1.00 -18.92 14.59
CA LEU A 79 -1.19 -18.64 16.02
C LEU A 79 -2.45 -17.81 16.28
N GLU A 80 -2.80 -16.91 15.35
CA GLU A 80 -4.03 -16.11 15.43
C GLU A 80 -5.27 -17.00 15.58
N PHE A 81 -5.30 -18.15 14.91
CA PHE A 81 -6.42 -19.07 14.92
C PHE A 81 -6.33 -20.09 16.06
N THR A 82 -5.14 -20.63 16.31
CA THR A 82 -4.95 -21.71 17.26
C THR A 82 -4.83 -21.21 18.71
N ALA A 83 -4.03 -20.19 18.95
CA ALA A 83 -3.79 -19.63 20.29
C ALA A 83 -4.75 -18.49 20.62
N PHE A 84 -4.96 -17.53 19.69
CA PHE A 84 -5.78 -16.35 19.94
C PHE A 84 -7.25 -16.50 19.53
N LYS A 85 -7.65 -17.68 19.02
CA LYS A 85 -9.04 -18.05 18.70
C LYS A 85 -9.73 -17.10 17.72
N GLN A 86 -8.99 -16.45 16.84
CA GLN A 86 -9.59 -15.68 15.74
C GLN A 86 -10.18 -16.60 14.68
N ASP A 87 -11.22 -16.14 14.00
CA ASP A 87 -11.78 -16.83 12.85
C ASP A 87 -10.78 -16.95 11.72
N ALA A 88 -10.67 -18.13 11.13
CA ALA A 88 -9.77 -18.36 10.02
C ALA A 88 -10.13 -17.48 8.80
N HIS A 89 -9.17 -16.71 8.33
CA HIS A 89 -9.27 -15.80 7.19
C HIS A 89 -7.94 -15.76 6.44
N LEU A 90 -7.91 -15.20 5.22
CA LEU A 90 -6.70 -15.05 4.40
C LEU A 90 -5.93 -16.38 4.20
N ILE A 91 -6.63 -17.50 4.15
CA ILE A 91 -5.99 -18.80 3.97
C ILE A 91 -5.35 -18.88 2.59
N ASP A 92 -4.04 -19.18 2.56
CA ASP A 92 -3.29 -19.29 1.30
C ASP A 92 -3.93 -20.30 0.33
N GLY A 93 -3.95 -19.96 -0.95
CA GLY A 93 -4.56 -20.76 -2.00
C GLY A 93 -6.09 -20.69 -2.08
N THR A 94 -6.73 -19.78 -1.33
CA THR A 94 -8.19 -19.56 -1.43
C THR A 94 -8.51 -18.28 -2.21
N TRP A 95 -9.75 -18.17 -2.67
CA TRP A 95 -10.29 -16.95 -3.31
C TRP A 95 -10.05 -15.68 -2.48
N ALA A 96 -10.06 -15.79 -1.16
CA ALA A 96 -9.90 -14.67 -0.26
C ALA A 96 -8.57 -13.89 -0.46
N VAL A 97 -7.49 -14.60 -0.83
CA VAL A 97 -6.15 -14.02 -1.04
C VAL A 97 -5.84 -13.68 -2.50
N GLU A 98 -6.79 -13.85 -3.41
CA GLU A 98 -6.65 -13.40 -4.79
C GLU A 98 -6.83 -11.88 -4.88
N TYR A 99 -6.13 -11.22 -5.80
CA TYR A 99 -6.30 -9.78 -6.00
C TYR A 99 -7.68 -9.49 -6.60
N THR A 100 -8.32 -8.46 -6.05
CA THR A 100 -9.67 -8.06 -6.47
C THR A 100 -9.65 -7.44 -7.87
N SER A 101 -10.56 -7.92 -8.74
CA SER A 101 -10.76 -7.31 -10.06
C SER A 101 -11.10 -5.81 -9.95
N PRO A 102 -10.56 -4.93 -10.84
CA PRO A 102 -9.85 -5.23 -12.10
C PRO A 102 -8.32 -5.37 -11.98
N LEU A 103 -7.75 -5.44 -10.78
CA LEU A 103 -6.30 -5.57 -10.60
C LEU A 103 -5.77 -6.87 -11.23
N GLN A 104 -4.67 -6.76 -11.95
CA GLN A 104 -4.02 -7.89 -12.61
C GLN A 104 -2.52 -7.92 -12.33
N VAL A 105 -2.05 -9.03 -11.79
CA VAL A 105 -0.63 -9.36 -11.71
C VAL A 105 -0.20 -9.87 -13.07
N LEU A 106 0.77 -9.22 -13.70
CA LEU A 106 1.29 -9.65 -14.99
C LEU A 106 2.45 -10.63 -14.82
N ALA A 107 2.72 -11.40 -15.87
CA ALA A 107 3.88 -12.27 -15.88
C ALA A 107 5.17 -11.44 -15.67
N GLY A 108 5.96 -11.82 -14.66
CA GLY A 108 7.19 -11.11 -14.27
C GLY A 108 7.01 -10.08 -13.15
N ASP A 109 5.78 -9.71 -12.78
CA ASP A 109 5.56 -8.90 -11.59
C ASP A 109 5.93 -9.69 -10.33
N PRO A 110 6.73 -9.15 -9.41
CA PRO A 110 7.03 -9.82 -8.14
C PRO A 110 5.83 -9.78 -7.21
N VAL A 111 5.57 -10.91 -6.56
CA VAL A 111 4.50 -11.06 -5.55
C VAL A 111 5.13 -11.51 -4.24
N PHE A 112 4.91 -10.75 -3.18
CA PHE A 112 5.41 -11.02 -1.84
C PHE A 112 4.26 -11.43 -0.93
N LYS A 113 4.42 -12.57 -0.25
CA LYS A 113 3.49 -13.02 0.79
C LYS A 113 3.96 -12.51 2.14
N LYS A 114 3.08 -11.90 2.90
CA LYS A 114 3.35 -11.49 4.29
C LYS A 114 2.40 -12.17 5.27
N TYR A 115 2.90 -12.41 6.47
CA TYR A 115 2.21 -13.09 7.55
C TYR A 115 1.88 -12.16 8.73
N CYS A 116 2.25 -10.89 8.63
CA CYS A 116 1.98 -9.83 9.60
C CYS A 116 1.64 -8.53 8.86
N HIS A 117 1.45 -7.43 9.59
CA HIS A 117 1.08 -6.14 8.96
C HIS A 117 2.25 -5.50 8.20
N ASP A 118 3.49 -5.76 8.61
CA ASP A 118 4.68 -5.23 7.95
C ASP A 118 5.01 -6.01 6.67
N CYS A 119 5.26 -5.29 5.58
CA CYS A 119 5.58 -5.88 4.28
C CYS A 119 7.06 -6.28 4.13
N PHE A 120 7.93 -5.94 5.07
CA PHE A 120 9.35 -6.30 5.05
C PHE A 120 9.64 -7.56 5.86
N THR A 121 8.86 -7.82 6.92
CA THR A 121 9.11 -8.94 7.84
C THR A 121 8.91 -10.29 7.14
N HIS A 122 10.01 -11.00 6.90
CA HIS A 122 10.05 -12.35 6.32
C HIS A 122 9.38 -12.51 4.93
N THR A 123 9.38 -11.44 4.11
CA THR A 123 8.74 -11.46 2.79
C THR A 123 9.72 -11.61 1.62
N GLY A 124 10.98 -11.31 1.82
CA GLY A 124 11.97 -11.19 0.75
C GLY A 124 11.92 -9.86 -0.02
N LEU A 125 11.02 -8.94 0.32
CA LEU A 125 10.89 -7.64 -0.36
C LEU A 125 12.20 -6.84 -0.29
N GLU A 126 12.84 -6.74 0.88
CA GLU A 126 14.09 -6.00 1.05
C GLU A 126 15.22 -6.57 0.19
N GLN A 127 15.35 -7.90 0.14
CA GLN A 127 16.33 -8.57 -0.72
C GLN A 127 16.04 -8.33 -2.20
N TYR A 128 14.75 -8.33 -2.61
CA TYR A 128 14.38 -8.03 -3.98
C TYR A 128 14.77 -6.60 -4.37
N LEU A 129 14.45 -5.61 -3.52
CA LEU A 129 14.81 -4.21 -3.77
C LEU A 129 16.33 -4.04 -3.92
N THR A 130 17.11 -4.68 -3.05
CA THR A 130 18.57 -4.67 -3.11
C THR A 130 19.10 -5.30 -4.41
N ASN A 131 18.60 -6.46 -4.78
CA ASN A 131 19.03 -7.18 -5.98
C ASN A 131 18.66 -6.44 -7.29
N ARG A 132 17.63 -5.62 -7.25
CA ARG A 132 17.18 -4.79 -8.38
C ARG A 132 17.77 -3.38 -8.37
N HIS A 133 18.67 -3.07 -7.42
CA HIS A 133 19.27 -1.76 -7.23
C HIS A 133 18.23 -0.63 -7.04
N MET A 134 17.08 -0.97 -6.49
CA MET A 134 16.03 -0.03 -6.11
C MET A 134 16.39 0.58 -4.75
N THR A 135 17.36 1.49 -4.72
CA THR A 135 17.95 2.00 -3.48
C THR A 135 17.41 3.37 -3.09
N ALA A 136 17.31 3.61 -1.78
CA ALA A 136 17.01 4.92 -1.23
C ALA A 136 18.25 5.84 -1.27
N PRO A 137 18.10 7.14 -1.38
CA PRO A 137 16.84 7.91 -1.54
C PRO A 137 16.42 8.10 -3.00
N ASP A 138 17.08 7.43 -3.95
CA ASP A 138 16.88 7.64 -5.39
C ASP A 138 15.53 7.14 -5.88
N TRP A 139 15.03 6.06 -5.26
CA TRP A 139 13.76 5.46 -5.64
C TRP A 139 12.58 6.05 -4.88
N THR A 140 11.46 6.20 -5.58
CA THR A 140 10.17 6.59 -5.02
C THR A 140 9.22 5.40 -5.02
N MET A 141 8.61 5.14 -3.86
CA MET A 141 7.62 4.09 -3.67
C MET A 141 6.23 4.73 -3.56
N ILE A 142 5.36 4.46 -4.53
CA ILE A 142 3.95 4.83 -4.47
C ILE A 142 3.22 3.69 -3.77
N VAL A 143 2.69 3.93 -2.58
CA VAL A 143 2.02 2.89 -1.79
C VAL A 143 0.51 3.03 -1.96
N VAL A 144 -0.12 1.99 -2.49
CA VAL A 144 -1.58 1.88 -2.66
C VAL A 144 -2.10 0.67 -1.91
N GLY A 145 -3.35 0.65 -1.48
CA GLY A 145 -3.88 -0.55 -0.82
C GLY A 145 -4.80 -0.33 0.36
N VAL A 146 -4.92 -1.39 1.17
CA VAL A 146 -5.78 -1.46 2.35
C VAL A 146 -5.08 -2.18 3.53
N ALA A 147 -5.46 -1.93 4.79
CA ALA A 147 -6.21 -0.75 5.22
C ALA A 147 -5.22 0.38 5.55
N LEU A 148 -5.60 1.64 5.24
CA LEU A 148 -4.73 2.81 5.40
C LEU A 148 -4.05 2.86 6.77
N HIS A 149 -4.78 2.69 7.86
CA HIS A 149 -4.28 2.80 9.23
C HIS A 149 -3.64 1.51 9.78
N VAL A 150 -3.54 0.46 8.96
CA VAL A 150 -2.95 -0.85 9.33
C VAL A 150 -1.82 -1.19 8.37
N CYS A 151 -2.05 -2.07 7.39
CA CYS A 151 -0.99 -2.60 6.52
C CYS A 151 -0.35 -1.53 5.63
N VAL A 152 -1.16 -0.60 5.08
CA VAL A 152 -0.64 0.53 4.30
C VAL A 152 0.24 1.43 5.18
N ASN A 153 -0.19 1.75 6.41
CA ASN A 153 0.62 2.52 7.34
C ASN A 153 1.95 1.84 7.66
N HIS A 154 1.96 0.52 7.90
CA HIS A 154 3.20 -0.22 8.14
C HIS A 154 4.12 -0.18 6.90
N ALA A 155 3.57 -0.31 5.71
CA ALA A 155 4.35 -0.22 4.46
C ALA A 155 4.94 1.18 4.27
N VAL A 156 4.13 2.24 4.40
CA VAL A 156 4.58 3.64 4.28
C VAL A 156 5.70 3.94 5.27
N LEU A 157 5.52 3.59 6.55
CA LEU A 157 6.55 3.77 7.58
C LEU A 157 7.76 2.88 7.32
N GLY A 158 7.56 1.64 6.88
CA GLY A 158 8.63 0.70 6.54
C GLY A 158 9.54 1.22 5.43
N PHE A 159 8.98 1.82 4.38
CA PHE A 159 9.75 2.50 3.35
C PHE A 159 10.39 3.80 3.87
N SER A 160 9.64 4.59 4.64
CA SER A 160 10.13 5.87 5.18
C SER A 160 11.36 5.71 6.07
N VAL A 161 11.35 4.75 7.01
CA VAL A 161 12.51 4.50 7.90
C VAL A 161 13.73 3.92 7.16
N ARG A 162 13.52 3.40 5.94
CA ARG A 162 14.58 2.98 5.01
C ARG A 162 15.00 4.11 4.06
N HIS A 163 14.54 5.32 4.31
CA HIS A 163 14.85 6.55 3.56
C HIS A 163 14.38 6.57 2.10
N TYR A 164 13.43 5.73 1.70
CA TYR A 164 12.77 5.87 0.40
C TYR A 164 11.88 7.11 0.38
N ARG A 165 11.81 7.78 -0.75
CA ARG A 165 10.73 8.72 -1.02
C ARG A 165 9.44 7.92 -1.14
N THR A 166 8.42 8.30 -0.38
CA THR A 166 7.16 7.56 -0.34
C THR A 166 6.01 8.47 -0.72
N VAL A 167 5.21 8.07 -1.68
CA VAL A 167 4.02 8.80 -2.12
C VAL A 167 2.78 7.98 -1.79
N LEU A 168 1.81 8.61 -1.15
CA LEU A 168 0.53 8.00 -0.79
C LEU A 168 -0.61 8.69 -1.52
N PRO A 169 -1.15 8.13 -2.63
CA PRO A 169 -2.34 8.65 -3.28
C PRO A 169 -3.59 8.29 -2.48
N LEU A 170 -4.30 9.29 -1.94
CA LEU A 170 -5.42 9.10 -1.02
C LEU A 170 -6.61 8.37 -1.66
N ASP A 171 -6.84 8.58 -2.93
CA ASP A 171 -7.90 7.91 -3.68
C ASP A 171 -7.59 6.43 -3.97
N CYS A 172 -6.31 6.00 -3.83
CA CYS A 172 -5.87 4.62 -4.00
C CYS A 172 -5.75 3.84 -2.68
N VAL A 173 -6.25 4.37 -1.55
CA VAL A 173 -6.23 3.70 -0.24
C VAL A 173 -7.59 3.75 0.44
N ALA A 174 -7.87 2.78 1.33
CA ALA A 174 -9.10 2.72 2.11
C ALA A 174 -8.87 2.10 3.50
N PRO A 175 -9.74 2.41 4.50
CA PRO A 175 -10.70 3.51 4.49
C PRO A 175 -9.99 4.86 4.64
N ARG A 176 -10.59 5.91 4.08
CA ARG A 176 -10.05 7.30 4.16
C ARG A 176 -10.68 8.11 5.30
N ILE A 177 -11.77 7.61 5.86
CA ILE A 177 -12.58 8.28 6.88
C ILE A 177 -12.48 7.48 8.19
N GLY A 178 -12.54 8.19 9.28
CA GLY A 178 -12.48 7.64 10.64
C GLY A 178 -11.22 8.05 11.39
N VAL A 179 -11.25 7.88 12.69
CA VAL A 179 -10.18 8.33 13.60
C VAL A 179 -8.83 7.70 13.24
N GLY A 180 -8.82 6.41 12.90
CA GLY A 180 -7.58 5.72 12.52
C GLY A 180 -6.95 6.29 11.25
N ALA A 181 -7.76 6.58 10.23
CA ALA A 181 -7.29 7.21 8.99
C ALA A 181 -6.78 8.63 9.24
N ALA A 182 -7.54 9.45 9.96
CA ALA A 182 -7.16 10.82 10.29
C ALA A 182 -5.86 10.89 11.10
N ALA A 183 -5.71 10.05 12.14
CA ALA A 183 -4.50 9.99 12.95
C ALA A 183 -3.26 9.52 12.13
N THR A 184 -3.46 8.60 11.19
CA THR A 184 -2.40 8.14 10.28
C THR A 184 -1.94 9.26 9.36
N LEU A 185 -2.88 9.95 8.72
CA LEU A 185 -2.56 11.07 7.82
C LEU A 185 -1.93 12.25 8.55
N TRP A 186 -2.46 12.60 9.73
CA TRP A 186 -1.84 13.62 10.59
C TRP A 186 -0.37 13.29 10.88
N ARG A 187 -0.07 12.04 11.22
CA ARG A 187 1.31 11.61 11.47
C ARG A 187 2.21 11.89 10.27
N TYR A 188 1.76 11.63 9.05
CA TYR A 188 2.57 11.85 7.85
C TYR A 188 2.87 13.34 7.59
N GLY A 189 2.03 14.25 8.09
CA GLY A 189 2.28 15.69 8.06
C GLY A 189 3.29 16.18 9.10
N GLN A 190 3.67 15.36 10.10
CA GLN A 190 4.62 15.79 11.13
C GLN A 190 6.05 15.85 10.58
N PRO A 191 6.89 16.79 11.03
CA PRO A 191 8.26 16.98 10.54
C PRO A 191 9.12 15.71 10.55
N ALA A 192 8.88 14.79 11.48
CA ALA A 192 9.58 13.51 11.58
C ALA A 192 9.32 12.58 10.40
N TYR A 193 8.27 12.80 9.61
CA TYR A 193 7.86 11.94 8.48
C TYR A 193 7.69 12.71 7.17
N ALA A 194 7.30 13.98 7.24
CA ALA A 194 7.01 14.81 6.06
C ALA A 194 8.24 15.07 5.17
N TYR A 195 9.45 14.74 5.63
CA TYR A 195 10.67 14.92 4.84
C TYR A 195 10.77 13.91 3.67
N ASN A 196 10.14 12.75 3.77
CA ASN A 196 10.17 11.73 2.72
C ASN A 196 8.83 11.04 2.46
N ILE A 197 7.75 11.45 3.15
CA ILE A 197 6.38 11.01 2.87
C ILE A 197 5.59 12.17 2.26
N THR A 198 5.03 11.94 1.09
CA THR A 198 4.17 12.91 0.39
C THR A 198 2.77 12.32 0.20
N VAL A 199 1.76 13.04 0.64
CA VAL A 199 0.36 12.72 0.36
C VAL A 199 -0.03 13.34 -0.98
N SER A 200 -0.75 12.59 -1.83
CA SER A 200 -1.17 13.00 -3.16
C SER A 200 -2.57 12.43 -3.48
N ASN A 201 -3.02 12.60 -4.70
CA ASN A 201 -4.08 11.85 -5.35
C ASN A 201 -3.54 11.27 -6.67
N SER A 202 -4.15 10.21 -7.17
CA SER A 202 -3.64 9.54 -8.35
C SER A 202 -3.60 10.44 -9.58
N ASP A 203 -4.57 11.35 -9.75
CA ASP A 203 -4.65 12.33 -10.85
C ASP A 203 -3.58 13.43 -10.78
N ARG A 204 -2.96 13.63 -9.61
CA ARG A 204 -1.86 14.58 -9.37
C ARG A 204 -0.47 13.95 -9.52
N ILE A 205 -0.39 12.65 -9.81
CA ILE A 205 0.86 11.95 -10.05
C ILE A 205 1.13 11.89 -11.56
N ARG A 206 2.25 12.49 -11.97
CA ARG A 206 2.75 12.46 -13.34
C ARG A 206 4.03 11.64 -13.42
N PHE A 207 4.13 10.83 -14.47
CA PHE A 207 5.33 10.05 -14.77
C PHE A 207 6.07 10.72 -15.94
N GLU A 208 7.14 11.41 -15.61
CA GLU A 208 7.94 12.22 -16.55
C GLU A 208 9.41 11.87 -16.35
N ALA A 209 10.12 11.56 -17.42
CA ALA A 209 11.56 11.36 -17.32
C ALA A 209 12.21 12.67 -16.87
N THR A 210 13.06 12.60 -15.84
CA THR A 210 13.89 13.74 -15.46
C THR A 210 14.82 14.07 -16.64
N ALA A 211 14.73 15.30 -17.18
CA ALA A 211 15.74 15.78 -18.11
C ALA A 211 17.09 15.77 -17.36
N ASN A 212 18.04 15.03 -17.89
CA ASN A 212 19.43 15.01 -17.43
C ASN A 212 20.09 16.34 -17.72
#